data_9ca49e8d17b365ede0d04882e7934c70
#
_entry.id   9ca49e8d17b365ede0d04882e7934c70
#
_cell.length_a   1.000
_cell.length_b   1.000
_cell.length_c   1.000
_cell.angle_alpha   90.00
_cell.angle_beta   90.00
_cell.angle_gamma   90.00
#
_symmetry.space_group_name_H-M   'P 1'
#
loop_
_entity.id
_entity.type
_entity.pdbx_description
1 polymer ?
#
loop_
_entity_poly.entity_id
_entity_poly.type
_entity_poly.pdbx_seq_one_letter_code
_entity_poly.pdbx_strand_id
1 'polypeptide(L)'
;MKDIEKFNEIKEHAIERHIPIIMDDTLNVIEERLRARRTNRILEIGTAVGYSAICFSEFLEPNGIIDTIERDEERIKEAKENIKI
;
A
#
# COMPACT_ATOMS: atom_id res chain seq x y z
N MET A 1 -7.61 9.81 8.04
CA MET A 1 -6.91 10.39 6.89
C MET A 1 -5.42 10.17 7.02
N LYS A 2 -4.75 9.73 5.98
CA LYS A 2 -3.33 9.48 6.05
C LYS A 2 -2.53 10.80 6.00
N ASP A 3 -1.37 10.78 6.64
CA ASP A 3 -0.43 11.88 6.60
C ASP A 3 0.28 11.89 5.25
N ILE A 4 0.01 12.87 4.41
CA ILE A 4 0.53 12.95 3.05
C ILE A 4 2.05 13.11 3.02
N GLU A 5 2.62 13.87 3.94
CA GLU A 5 4.08 14.03 4.02
C GLU A 5 4.76 12.69 4.34
N LYS A 6 4.25 11.99 5.33
CA LYS A 6 4.73 10.66 5.70
C LYS A 6 4.59 9.69 4.55
N PHE A 7 3.46 9.73 3.87
CA PHE A 7 3.20 8.86 2.73
C PHE A 7 4.23 9.09 1.62
N ASN A 8 4.52 10.34 1.30
CA ASN A 8 5.51 10.68 0.29
C ASN A 8 6.91 10.26 0.71
N GLU A 9 7.25 10.38 1.99
CA GLU A 9 8.53 9.91 2.53
C GLU A 9 8.69 8.41 2.37
N ILE A 10 7.63 7.65 2.61
CA ILE A 10 7.64 6.19 2.44
C ILE A 10 8.03 5.84 1.00
N LYS A 11 7.40 6.50 0.04
CA LYS A 11 7.67 6.29 -1.38
C LYS A 11 9.12 6.65 -1.72
N GLU A 12 9.56 7.82 -1.31
CA GLU A 12 10.91 8.31 -1.61
C GLU A 12 11.99 7.43 -1.00
N HIS A 13 11.83 7.03 0.25
CA HIS A 13 12.79 6.15 0.92
C HIS A 13 12.86 4.78 0.26
N ALA A 14 11.73 4.25 -0.19
CA ALA A 14 11.71 2.98 -0.89
C ALA A 14 12.48 3.07 -2.20
N ILE A 15 12.27 4.14 -2.95
CA ILE A 15 12.98 4.36 -4.22
C ILE A 15 14.48 4.49 -3.99
N GLU A 16 14.89 5.30 -3.01
CA GLU A 16 16.31 5.50 -2.65
C GLU A 16 17.01 4.21 -2.26
N ARG A 17 16.30 3.34 -1.56
CA ARG A 17 16.83 2.07 -1.06
C ARG A 17 16.66 0.93 -2.07
N HIS A 18 16.19 1.22 -3.27
CA HIS A 18 15.94 0.23 -4.32
C HIS A 18 14.97 -0.89 -3.89
N ILE A 19 14.01 -0.54 -3.04
CA ILE A 19 12.96 -1.48 -2.64
C ILE A 19 11.90 -1.48 -3.73
N PRO A 20 11.56 -2.64 -4.32
CA PRO A 20 10.52 -2.69 -5.35
C PRO A 20 9.17 -2.29 -4.77
N ILE A 21 8.59 -1.23 -5.31
CA ILE A 21 7.22 -0.82 -5.01
C ILE A 21 6.44 -0.75 -6.31
N ILE A 22 5.12 -0.73 -6.20
CA ILE A 22 4.26 -0.66 -7.39
C ILE A 22 4.57 0.61 -8.19
N MET A 23 4.66 0.46 -9.50
CA MET A 23 4.92 1.60 -10.38
C MET A 23 3.66 2.46 -10.54
N ASP A 24 3.87 3.75 -10.77
CA ASP A 24 2.75 4.71 -10.84
C ASP A 24 1.71 4.35 -11.89
N ASP A 25 2.12 3.93 -13.07
CA ASP A 25 1.18 3.57 -14.14
C ASP A 25 0.37 2.32 -13.78
N THR A 26 0.99 1.31 -13.18
CA THR A 26 0.29 0.11 -12.70
C THR A 26 -0.67 0.47 -11.58
N LEU A 27 -0.22 1.31 -10.64
CA LEU A 27 -1.05 1.78 -9.54
C LEU A 27 -2.30 2.49 -10.06
N ASN A 28 -2.14 3.37 -11.05
CA ASN A 28 -3.26 4.10 -11.64
C ASN A 28 -4.31 3.17 -12.24
N VAL A 29 -3.88 2.13 -12.94
CA VAL A 29 -4.82 1.15 -13.53
C VAL A 29 -5.60 0.41 -12.44
N ILE A 30 -4.91 -0.02 -11.38
CA ILE A 30 -5.56 -0.72 -10.28
C ILE A 30 -6.54 0.20 -9.56
N GLU A 31 -6.15 1.44 -9.31
CA GLU A 31 -7.02 2.42 -8.64
C GLU A 31 -8.28 2.71 -9.45
N GLU A 32 -8.18 2.78 -10.76
CA GLU A 32 -9.36 2.91 -11.63
C GLU A 32 -10.34 1.75 -11.43
N ARG A 33 -9.81 0.53 -11.37
CA ARG A 33 -10.62 -0.66 -11.18
C ARG A 33 -11.29 -0.67 -9.80
N LEU A 34 -10.56 -0.25 -8.78
CA LEU A 34 -11.10 -0.17 -7.42
C LEU A 34 -12.21 0.88 -7.32
N ARG A 35 -12.06 2.01 -8.01
CA ARG A 35 -13.11 3.04 -8.05
C ARG A 35 -14.37 2.58 -8.76
N ALA A 36 -14.21 1.77 -9.79
CA ALA A 36 -15.34 1.29 -10.61
C ALA A 36 -16.19 0.23 -9.90
N ARG A 37 -15.74 -0.27 -8.77
CA ARG A 37 -16.40 -1.34 -8.01
C ARG A 37 -16.46 -0.98 -6.55
N ARG A 38 -17.44 -1.55 -5.85
CA ARG A 38 -17.45 -1.52 -4.40
C ARG A 38 -16.50 -2.61 -3.92
N THR A 39 -15.34 -2.18 -3.43
CA THR A 39 -14.30 -3.11 -3.00
C THR A 39 -14.29 -3.18 -1.48
N ASN A 40 -14.51 -4.37 -0.94
CA ASN A 40 -14.47 -4.54 0.52
C ASN A 40 -13.42 -5.56 0.96
N ARG A 41 -12.73 -6.22 0.03
CA ARG A 41 -11.70 -7.18 0.38
C ARG A 41 -10.60 -7.22 -0.68
N ILE A 42 -9.37 -7.10 -0.23
CA ILE A 42 -8.18 -7.18 -1.10
C ILE A 42 -7.20 -8.16 -0.49
N LEU A 43 -6.62 -9.01 -1.31
CA LEU A 43 -5.49 -9.84 -0.92
C LEU A 43 -4.27 -9.37 -1.71
N GLU A 44 -3.22 -9.01 -1.00
CA GLU A 44 -1.97 -8.58 -1.61
C GLU A 44 -0.85 -9.56 -1.27
N ILE A 45 -0.12 -10.00 -2.28
CA ILE A 45 1.07 -10.81 -2.08
C ILE A 45 2.28 -9.92 -2.30
N GLY A 46 3.11 -9.79 -1.26
CA GLY A 46 4.28 -8.90 -1.28
C GLY A 46 3.96 -7.52 -0.73
N THR A 47 3.92 -7.41 0.59
CA THR A 47 3.63 -6.15 1.28
C THR A 47 4.73 -5.11 1.07
N ALA A 48 5.97 -5.56 0.97
CA ALA A 48 7.16 -4.73 0.99
C ALA A 48 7.09 -3.75 2.16
N VAL A 49 7.13 -2.44 1.90
CA VAL A 49 7.08 -1.44 2.97
C VAL A 49 5.67 -0.94 3.27
N GLY A 50 4.65 -1.53 2.65
CA GLY A 50 3.25 -1.17 2.89
C GLY A 50 2.70 -0.06 1.99
N TYR A 51 3.48 0.41 1.05
CA TYR A 51 3.09 1.52 0.19
C TYR A 51 1.80 1.24 -0.60
N SER A 52 1.74 0.13 -1.33
CA SER A 52 0.56 -0.20 -2.13
C SER A 52 -0.68 -0.46 -1.27
N ALA A 53 -0.51 -1.14 -0.13
CA ALA A 53 -1.62 -1.37 0.80
C ALA A 53 -2.20 -0.06 1.29
N ILE A 54 -1.36 0.92 1.61
CA ILE A 54 -1.81 2.25 2.02
C ILE A 54 -2.58 2.92 0.89
N CYS A 55 -2.07 2.83 -0.34
CA CYS A 55 -2.76 3.37 -1.52
C CYS A 55 -4.15 2.76 -1.69
N PHE A 56 -4.23 1.43 -1.63
CA PHE A 56 -5.50 0.72 -1.86
C PHE A 56 -6.51 0.96 -0.74
N SER A 57 -6.05 1.24 0.48
CA SER A 57 -6.94 1.48 1.60
C SER A 57 -7.91 2.64 1.37
N GLU A 58 -7.53 3.59 0.53
CA GLU A 58 -8.36 4.75 0.20
C GLU A 58 -9.61 4.37 -0.62
N PHE A 59 -9.60 3.19 -1.23
CA PHE A 59 -10.67 2.76 -2.14
C PHE A 59 -11.57 1.68 -1.54
N LEU A 60 -11.33 1.29 -0.30
CA LEU A 60 -12.13 0.28 0.37
C LEU A 60 -13.46 0.87 0.87
N GLU A 61 -14.48 0.03 0.88
CA GLU A 61 -15.72 0.32 1.61
C GLU A 61 -15.39 0.48 3.10
N PRO A 62 -16.26 1.17 3.88
CA PRO A 62 -15.96 1.50 5.28
C PRO A 62 -15.51 0.33 6.16
N ASN A 63 -16.01 -0.87 5.92
CA ASN A 63 -15.61 -2.05 6.68
C ASN A 63 -14.68 -2.97 5.89
N GLY A 64 -14.02 -2.41 4.88
CA GLY A 64 -13.15 -3.19 4.03
C GLY A 64 -11.87 -3.62 4.73
N ILE A 65 -11.30 -4.72 4.23
CA ILE A 65 -10.09 -5.32 4.79
C ILE A 65 -9.10 -5.60 3.67
N ILE A 66 -7.83 -5.31 3.94
CA ILE A 66 -6.72 -5.75 3.09
C ILE A 66 -5.93 -6.78 3.87
N ASP A 67 -5.82 -7.98 3.31
CA ASP A 67 -4.88 -8.99 3.82
C ASP A 67 -3.63 -8.90 2.96
N THR A 68 -2.48 -8.68 3.57
CA THR A 68 -1.24 -8.54 2.81
C THR A 68 -0.18 -9.45 3.42
N ILE A 69 0.59 -10.09 2.56
CA ILE A 69 1.53 -11.14 2.94
C ILE A 69 2.95 -10.74 2.58
N GLU A 70 3.83 -10.82 3.57
CA GLU A 70 5.25 -10.54 3.40
C GLU A 70 6.06 -11.53 4.23
N ARG A 71 7.14 -12.05 3.67
CA ARG A 71 7.98 -13.02 4.39
C ARG A 71 9.26 -12.42 4.97
N ASP A 72 9.70 -11.26 4.49
CA ASP A 72 10.89 -10.60 4.99
C ASP A 72 10.58 -9.88 6.30
N GLU A 73 11.22 -10.28 7.39
CA GLU A 73 10.94 -9.74 8.72
C GLU A 73 11.19 -8.24 8.84
N GLU A 74 12.23 -7.73 8.19
CA GLU A 74 12.52 -6.29 8.20
C GLU A 74 11.46 -5.50 7.44
N ARG A 75 10.98 -6.04 6.32
CA ARG A 75 9.88 -5.42 5.57
C ARG A 75 8.58 -5.43 6.36
N ILE A 76 8.30 -6.52 7.07
CA ILE A 76 7.11 -6.62 7.93
C ILE A 76 7.14 -5.55 8.99
N LYS A 77 8.26 -5.36 9.65
CA LYS A 77 8.44 -4.33 10.68
C LYS A 77 8.18 -2.94 10.12
N GLU A 78 8.79 -2.64 9.01
CA GLU A 78 8.66 -1.35 8.36
C GLU A 78 7.23 -1.10 7.90
N ALA A 79 6.60 -2.11 7.30
CA ALA A 79 5.21 -2.01 6.84
C ALA A 79 4.27 -1.74 8.02
N LYS A 80 4.46 -2.41 9.14
CA LYS A 80 3.64 -2.20 10.34
C LYS A 80 3.72 -0.77 10.85
N GLU A 81 4.89 -0.16 10.81
CA GLU A 81 5.04 1.24 11.17
C GLU A 81 4.38 2.16 10.16
N ASN A 82 4.60 1.91 8.88
CA ASN A 82 4.08 2.76 7.82
C ASN A 82 2.55 2.76 7.76
N ILE A 83 1.93 1.62 8.00
CA ILE A 83 0.47 1.48 7.93
C ILE A 83 -0.24 2.32 9.01
N LYS A 84 0.44 2.72 10.06
CA LYS A 84 -0.14 3.54 11.13
C LYS A 84 -0.41 4.99 10.73
N ILE A 85 0.02 5.43 9.59
CA ILE A 85 -0.12 6.83 9.19
C ILE A 85 -1.60 7.27 8.95
#